data_9cb9d88961a80976b7635bd0d5be449b
#
_entry.id   9cb9d88961a80976b7635bd0d5be449b
#
_cell.length_a   1.000
_cell.length_b   1.000
_cell.length_c   1.000
_cell.angle_alpha   90.00
_cell.angle_beta   90.00
_cell.angle_gamma   90.00
#
_symmetry.space_group_name_H-M   'P 1'
#
loop_
_entity.id
_entity.type
_entity.pdbx_description
1 polymer ?
#
loop_
_entity_poly.entity_id
_entity_poly.type
_entity_poly.pdbx_seq_one_letter_code
_entity_poly.pdbx_strand_id
1 'polypeptide(L)' 'GGWEPIKNINDPHVIDIANYAVTEHDKQAQLKLEKVISGETKVVDGIIYCLNITASDGSNKYNLAVLEKLEQH' A
#
# COMPACT_ATOMS: atom_id res chain seq x y z
N GLY A 1 -17.38 10.19 -2.17
CA GLY A 1 -16.41 10.22 -1.80
C GLY A 1 -15.02 10.75 -2.04
N GLY A 2 -14.36 11.16 -1.00
CA GLY A 2 -12.99 11.60 -1.05
C GLY A 2 -12.03 10.56 -0.49
N TRP A 3 -10.83 10.99 -0.22
CA TRP A 3 -9.83 10.15 0.41
C TRP A 3 -10.15 10.00 1.90
N GLU A 4 -10.02 8.79 2.40
CA GLU A 4 -10.24 8.51 3.81
C GLU A 4 -9.00 7.86 4.42
N PRO A 5 -8.62 8.26 5.65
CA PRO A 5 -7.44 7.67 6.29
C PRO A 5 -7.70 6.21 6.64
N ILE A 6 -6.66 5.40 6.53
CA ILE A 6 -6.72 4.00 6.96
C ILE A 6 -6.60 3.99 8.48
N LYS A 7 -7.60 3.40 9.15
CA LYS A 7 -7.62 3.39 10.61
C LYS A 7 -6.68 2.38 11.22
N ASN A 8 -6.54 1.23 10.56
CA ASN A 8 -5.67 0.16 11.05
C ASN A 8 -4.62 -0.18 9.99
N ILE A 9 -3.48 0.49 10.06
CA ILE A 9 -2.38 0.25 9.12
C ILE A 9 -1.71 -1.10 9.32
N ASN A 10 -2.03 -1.80 10.41
CA ASN A 10 -1.50 -3.14 10.67
C ASN A 10 -2.48 -4.24 10.27
N ASP A 11 -3.61 -3.87 9.66
CA ASP A 11 -4.56 -4.83 9.11
C ASP A 11 -3.81 -5.72 8.11
N PRO A 12 -3.92 -7.05 8.22
CA PRO A 12 -3.23 -7.97 7.30
C PRO A 12 -3.49 -7.66 5.83
N HIS A 13 -4.69 -7.23 5.47
CA HIS A 13 -5.00 -6.89 4.09
C HIS A 13 -4.20 -5.66 3.63
N VAL A 14 -4.07 -4.65 4.49
CA VAL A 14 -3.27 -3.46 4.19
C VAL A 14 -1.80 -3.85 4.02
N ILE A 15 -1.29 -4.72 4.88
CA ILE A 15 0.09 -5.19 4.78
C ILE A 15 0.30 -5.96 3.47
N ASP A 16 -0.66 -6.79 3.06
CA ASP A 16 -0.57 -7.51 1.79
C ASP A 16 -0.53 -6.53 0.61
N ILE A 17 -1.36 -5.50 0.63
CA ILE A 17 -1.37 -4.47 -0.41
C ILE A 17 -0.02 -3.75 -0.44
N ALA A 18 0.54 -3.42 0.73
CA ALA A 18 1.82 -2.74 0.82
C ALA A 18 2.95 -3.61 0.27
N ASN A 19 2.95 -4.91 0.59
CA ASN A 19 3.94 -5.84 0.05
C ASN A 19 3.84 -5.94 -1.46
N TYR A 20 2.62 -5.99 -2.00
CA TYR A 20 2.41 -5.99 -3.43
C TYR A 20 2.98 -4.72 -4.06
N ALA A 21 2.73 -3.57 -3.43
CA ALA A 21 3.20 -2.28 -3.94
C ALA A 21 4.73 -2.23 -4.00
N VAL A 22 5.40 -2.71 -2.96
CA VAL A 22 6.86 -2.76 -2.93
C VAL A 22 7.39 -3.68 -4.03
N THR A 23 6.77 -4.84 -4.20
CA THR A 23 7.19 -5.79 -5.23
C THR A 23 7.04 -5.19 -6.63
N GLU A 24 5.94 -4.47 -6.89
CA GLU A 24 5.74 -3.83 -8.19
C GLU A 24 6.66 -2.64 -8.40
N HIS A 25 7.03 -1.96 -7.32
CA HIS A 25 7.95 -0.84 -7.40
C HIS A 25 9.38 -1.31 -7.69
N ASP A 26 9.79 -2.44 -7.11
CA ASP A 26 11.11 -3.01 -7.30
C ASP A 26 11.01 -4.48 -7.66
N LYS A 27 10.95 -4.76 -8.97
CA LYS A 27 10.77 -6.12 -9.47
C LYS A 27 12.03 -6.98 -9.33
N GLN A 28 13.14 -6.37 -8.97
CA GLN A 28 14.36 -7.14 -8.69
C GLN A 28 14.38 -7.68 -7.26
N ALA A 29 13.33 -7.40 -6.49
CA ALA A 29 13.14 -7.91 -5.14
C ALA A 29 14.26 -7.53 -4.17
N GLN A 30 14.90 -6.39 -4.39
CA GLN A 30 15.92 -5.89 -3.49
C GLN A 30 15.33 -5.13 -2.30
N LEU A 31 14.17 -4.50 -2.52
CA LEU A 31 13.47 -3.80 -1.45
C LEU A 31 12.44 -4.72 -0.82
N LYS A 32 12.36 -4.67 0.48
CA LYS A 32 11.36 -5.39 1.27
C LYS A 32 10.58 -4.38 2.09
N LEU A 33 9.29 -4.59 2.24
CA LEU A 33 8.50 -3.74 3.11
C LEU A 33 9.02 -3.85 4.53
N GLU A 34 9.28 -2.70 5.17
CA GLU A 34 9.64 -2.66 6.58
C GLU A 34 8.41 -2.37 7.43
N LYS A 35 7.74 -1.25 7.13
CA LYS A 35 6.48 -0.96 7.81
C LYS A 35 5.64 0.01 7.01
N VAL A 36 4.34 -0.01 7.28
CA VAL A 36 3.40 0.99 6.79
C VAL A 36 3.29 2.07 7.85
N ILE A 37 3.55 3.32 7.46
CA ILE A 37 3.50 4.46 8.37
C ILE A 37 2.07 4.98 8.45
N SER A 38 1.45 5.19 7.30
CA SER A 38 0.10 5.74 7.19
C SER A 38 -0.42 5.46 5.79
N GLY A 39 -1.70 5.73 5.58
CA GLY A 39 -2.27 5.59 4.27
C GLY A 39 -3.67 6.12 4.19
N GLU A 40 -4.14 6.22 2.96
CA GLU A 40 -5.49 6.66 2.65
C GLU A 40 -6.08 5.78 1.56
N THR A 41 -7.39 5.67 1.55
CA THR A 41 -8.10 4.93 0.51
C THR A 41 -9.14 5.80 -0.14
N LYS A 42 -9.46 5.47 -1.39
CA LYS A 42 -10.53 6.11 -2.14
C LYS A 42 -11.25 5.04 -2.94
N VAL A 43 -12.57 5.05 -2.88
CA VAL A 43 -13.37 4.09 -3.63
C VAL A 43 -13.67 4.67 -5.01
N VAL A 44 -13.12 4.05 -6.05
CA VAL A 44 -13.30 4.47 -7.45
C VAL A 44 -13.32 3.19 -8.29
N ASP A 45 -14.48 2.57 -8.42
CA ASP A 45 -14.63 1.31 -9.16
C ASP A 45 -13.60 0.27 -8.69
N GLY A 46 -13.47 0.16 -7.41
CA GLY A 46 -12.44 -0.59 -6.70
C GLY A 46 -11.97 0.26 -5.55
N ILE A 47 -10.83 -0.06 -5.00
CA ILE A 47 -10.27 0.71 -3.90
C ILE A 47 -8.83 1.10 -4.27
N ILE A 48 -8.55 2.40 -4.26
CA ILE A 48 -7.20 2.90 -4.44
C ILE A 48 -6.59 3.07 -3.05
N TYR A 49 -5.45 2.43 -2.84
CA TYR A 49 -4.66 2.58 -1.62
C TYR A 49 -3.48 3.48 -1.93
N CYS A 50 -3.32 4.53 -1.13
CA CYS A 50 -2.16 5.41 -1.21
C CYS A 50 -1.42 5.26 0.11
N LEU A 51 -0.27 4.58 0.08
CA LEU A 51 0.41 4.15 1.29
C LEU A 51 1.76 4.84 1.45
N ASN A 52 2.04 5.30 2.66
CA ASN A 52 3.35 5.79 3.04
C ASN A 52 4.04 4.68 3.81
N ILE A 53 5.17 4.21 3.28
CA ILE A 53 5.86 3.05 3.83
C ILE A 53 7.35 3.34 3.98
N THR A 54 8.02 2.50 4.76
CA THR A 54 9.48 2.40 4.70
C THR A 54 9.85 1.02 4.16
N ALA A 55 10.95 0.97 3.41
CA ALA A 55 11.46 -0.27 2.86
C ALA A 55 12.72 -0.70 3.61
N SER A 56 13.32 -1.81 3.19
CA SER A 56 14.34 -2.53 3.94
C SER A 56 15.61 -1.76 4.29
N ASP A 57 15.86 -0.63 3.62
CA ASP A 57 16.99 0.20 3.99
C ASP A 57 16.71 1.08 5.23
N GLY A 58 15.43 1.13 5.65
CA GLY A 58 15.01 1.85 6.85
C GLY A 58 15.10 3.37 6.77
N SER A 59 15.81 3.91 5.79
CA SER A 59 16.08 5.34 5.72
C SER A 59 15.21 6.06 4.70
N ASN A 60 14.67 5.35 3.72
CA ASN A 60 13.88 5.95 2.67
C ASN A 60 12.41 5.68 2.86
N LYS A 61 11.62 6.74 2.69
CA LYS A 61 10.17 6.66 2.72
C LYS A 61 9.64 6.68 1.29
N TYR A 62 8.62 5.88 1.06
CA TYR A 62 8.00 5.78 -0.25
C TYR A 62 6.50 6.04 -0.11
N ASN A 63 5.94 6.71 -1.11
CA ASN A 63 4.51 6.87 -1.25
C ASN A 63 4.10 6.06 -2.47
N LEU A 64 3.39 4.97 -2.25
CA LEU A 64 3.02 4.04 -3.31
C LEU A 64 1.51 3.94 -3.40
N ALA A 65 1.00 3.87 -4.63
CA ALA A 65 -0.42 3.77 -4.90
C ALA A 65 -0.74 2.43 -5.57
N VAL A 66 -1.80 1.79 -5.10
CA VAL A 66 -2.26 0.51 -5.64
C VAL A 66 -3.76 0.57 -5.85
N LEU A 67 -4.23 0.14 -7.02
CA LEU A 67 -5.65 -0.04 -7.27
C LEU A 67 -6.00 -1.52 -7.10
N GLU A 68 -6.87 -1.79 -6.15
CA GLU A 68 -7.45 -3.13 -5.96
C GLU A 68 -8.84 -3.13 -6.56
N LYS A 69 -9.03 -3.92 -7.61
CA LYS A 69 -10.34 -4.04 -8.23
C LYS A 69 -11.17 -5.08 -7.49
N LEU A 70 -12.43 -4.76 -7.28
CA LEU A 70 -13.35 -5.72 -6.69
C LEU A 70 -13.77 -6.72 -7.75
N GLU A 71 -13.62 -8.01 -7.44
CA GLU A 71 -14.08 -9.05 -8.34
C GLU A 71 -15.59 -9.20 -8.21
N GLN A 72 -16.25 -9.35 -9.33
CA GLN A 72 -17.68 -9.62 -9.38
C GLN A 72 -17.90 -10.99 -10.00
N HIS A 73 -18.70 -11.79 -9.32
CA HIS A 73 -19.05 -13.12 -9.79
C HIS A 73 -20.55 -13.21 -10.05
#